data_1d9cf48a478b5e0e209bdeef08d64d6f
#
_entry.id   1d9cf48a478b5e0e209bdeef08d64d6f
#
_cell.length_a   1.000
_cell.length_b   1.000
_cell.length_c   1.000
_cell.angle_alpha   90.00
_cell.angle_beta   90.00
_cell.angle_gamma   90.00
#
_symmetry.space_group_name_H-M   'P 1'
#
loop_
_entity.id
_entity.type
_entity.pdbx_description
1 polymer ?
#
loop_
_entity_poly.entity_id
_entity_poly.type
_entity_poly.pdbx_seq_one_letter_code
_entity_poly.pdbx_strand_id
1 'polypeptide(L)'
;TVTVEGYGTYQYSIDDGPRQDSNIFENVSFGEHTIYVWDTEGGIAYSCEVLEINNVQIIDYPHYFTPNGDGIHDTWNIVGLSNQPTAKIYIFDRYGKLLKQISSTGDGWDGSYNGQPLPSTDYWFSVQYLEQNVSKEFKAHFAIKR
;
A
#
# COMPACT_ATOMS: atom_id res chain seq x y z
N THR A 1 -9.03 4.60 -8.08
CA THR A 1 -10.22 5.41 -8.43
C THR A 1 -10.36 6.54 -7.42
N VAL A 2 -10.60 7.74 -7.91
CA VAL A 2 -10.90 8.94 -7.10
C VAL A 2 -12.41 9.17 -7.14
N THR A 3 -13.02 9.41 -5.99
CA THR A 3 -14.45 9.73 -5.91
C THR A 3 -14.60 11.16 -5.39
N VAL A 4 -15.40 11.95 -6.10
CA VAL A 4 -15.73 13.34 -5.72
C VAL A 4 -17.23 13.41 -5.40
N GLU A 5 -17.56 14.01 -4.26
CA GLU A 5 -18.93 14.30 -3.88
C GLU A 5 -19.22 15.76 -4.23
N GLY A 6 -20.20 15.99 -5.12
CA GLY A 6 -20.59 17.33 -5.57
C GLY A 6 -21.16 17.32 -6.99
N TYR A 7 -21.69 18.48 -7.39
CA TYR A 7 -22.14 18.72 -8.77
C TYR A 7 -21.04 19.50 -9.49
N GLY A 8 -20.60 19.02 -10.63
CA GLY A 8 -19.58 19.67 -11.44
C GLY A 8 -18.95 18.74 -12.44
N THR A 9 -18.15 19.30 -13.32
CA THR A 9 -17.29 18.54 -14.25
C THR A 9 -15.86 18.64 -13.74
N TYR A 10 -15.24 17.49 -13.50
CA TYR A 10 -13.94 17.43 -12.85
C TYR A 10 -12.87 16.84 -13.77
N GLN A 11 -11.66 17.34 -13.65
CA GLN A 11 -10.46 16.73 -14.20
C GLN A 11 -9.53 16.31 -13.09
N TYR A 12 -8.72 15.29 -13.36
CA TYR A 12 -7.88 14.64 -12.38
C TYR A 12 -6.46 14.52 -12.88
N SER A 13 -5.48 14.61 -11.98
CA SER A 13 -4.11 14.14 -12.25
C SER A 13 -3.53 13.47 -11.01
N ILE A 14 -2.46 12.71 -11.22
CA ILE A 14 -1.66 12.11 -10.17
C ILE A 14 -0.23 12.64 -10.30
N ASP A 15 0.34 13.06 -9.19
CA ASP A 15 1.65 13.71 -9.13
C ASP A 15 1.74 14.87 -10.14
N ASP A 16 2.83 14.96 -10.89
CA ASP A 16 3.03 15.97 -11.95
C ASP A 16 2.51 15.51 -13.32
N GLY A 17 1.66 14.48 -13.36
CA GLY A 17 1.12 13.91 -14.59
C GLY A 17 0.10 14.81 -15.28
N PRO A 18 -0.27 14.49 -16.53
CA PRO A 18 -1.23 15.24 -17.29
C PRO A 18 -2.64 15.14 -16.70
N ARG A 19 -3.46 16.17 -16.90
CA ARG A 19 -4.87 16.15 -16.55
C ARG A 19 -5.65 15.19 -17.46
N GLN A 20 -6.60 14.49 -16.89
CA GLN A 20 -7.51 13.59 -17.58
C GLN A 20 -8.94 13.75 -17.07
N ASP A 21 -9.93 13.41 -17.89
CA ASP A 21 -11.35 13.43 -17.51
C ASP A 21 -11.74 12.17 -16.70
N SER A 22 -10.97 11.08 -16.86
CA SER A 22 -11.18 9.84 -16.11
C SER A 22 -10.69 9.99 -14.67
N ASN A 23 -11.51 9.56 -13.73
CA ASN A 23 -11.16 9.46 -12.30
C ASN A 23 -10.45 8.15 -11.93
N ILE A 24 -10.06 7.34 -12.93
CA ILE A 24 -9.36 6.08 -12.76
C ILE A 24 -7.93 6.25 -13.22
N PHE A 25 -6.99 5.92 -12.36
CA PHE A 25 -5.57 5.82 -12.68
C PHE A 25 -5.18 4.35 -12.67
N GLU A 26 -4.60 3.90 -13.78
CA GLU A 26 -4.11 2.52 -13.96
C GLU A 26 -2.59 2.50 -13.89
N ASN A 27 -2.02 1.36 -13.51
CA ASN A 27 -0.57 1.14 -13.43
C ASN A 27 0.16 2.17 -12.55
N VAL A 28 -0.49 2.63 -11.48
CA VAL A 28 0.14 3.53 -10.51
C VAL A 28 1.23 2.78 -9.77
N SER A 29 2.41 3.39 -9.64
CA SER A 29 3.53 2.82 -8.90
C SER A 29 3.19 2.60 -7.43
N PHE A 30 3.97 1.76 -6.75
CA PHE A 30 3.82 1.63 -5.29
C PHE A 30 4.49 2.80 -4.59
N GLY A 31 3.93 3.21 -3.45
CA GLY A 31 4.43 4.30 -2.64
C GLY A 31 3.42 5.43 -2.45
N GLU A 32 3.95 6.59 -2.14
CA GLU A 32 3.16 7.78 -1.84
C GLU A 32 2.92 8.60 -3.11
N HIS A 33 1.67 9.07 -3.25
CA HIS A 33 1.22 9.88 -4.38
C HIS A 33 0.41 11.08 -3.92
N THR A 34 0.35 12.09 -4.78
CA THR A 34 -0.52 13.25 -4.65
C THR A 34 -1.56 13.23 -5.75
N ILE A 35 -2.82 13.40 -5.40
CA ILE A 35 -3.94 13.50 -6.33
C ILE A 35 -4.41 14.94 -6.40
N TYR A 36 -4.61 15.43 -7.63
CA TYR A 36 -5.19 16.73 -7.90
C TYR A 36 -6.56 16.59 -8.57
N VAL A 37 -7.52 17.37 -8.12
CA VAL A 37 -8.87 17.45 -8.70
C VAL A 37 -9.18 18.91 -9.03
N TRP A 38 -9.54 19.17 -10.28
CA TRP A 38 -9.96 20.49 -10.76
C TRP A 38 -11.43 20.50 -11.11
N ASP A 39 -12.17 21.48 -10.63
CA ASP A 39 -13.48 21.78 -11.14
C ASP A 39 -13.36 22.62 -12.42
N THR A 40 -13.91 22.13 -13.54
CA THR A 40 -13.83 22.76 -14.86
C THR A 40 -15.07 23.59 -15.20
N GLU A 41 -16.13 23.57 -14.39
CA GLU A 41 -17.37 24.32 -14.62
C GLU A 41 -17.37 25.73 -14.00
N GLY A 42 -16.40 26.06 -13.18
CA GLY A 42 -16.26 27.39 -12.58
C GLY A 42 -16.06 28.46 -13.65
N GLY A 43 -17.11 29.20 -13.95
CA GLY A 43 -17.06 30.34 -14.91
C GLY A 43 -16.02 31.38 -14.49
N ILE A 44 -15.52 32.09 -15.46
CA ILE A 44 -14.45 33.09 -15.61
C ILE A 44 -14.08 33.97 -14.40
N ALA A 45 -14.76 33.93 -13.27
CA ALA A 45 -14.59 34.89 -12.18
C ALA A 45 -13.96 34.31 -10.90
N TYR A 46 -13.86 33.02 -10.77
CA TYR A 46 -13.31 32.41 -9.56
C TYR A 46 -12.26 31.36 -9.96
N SER A 47 -11.07 31.53 -9.43
CA SER A 47 -10.00 30.53 -9.54
C SER A 47 -10.58 29.15 -9.25
N CYS A 48 -10.49 28.25 -10.26
CA CYS A 48 -10.82 26.85 -10.03
C CYS A 48 -10.03 26.38 -8.83
N GLU A 49 -10.71 26.09 -7.73
CA GLU A 49 -10.03 25.52 -6.58
C GLU A 49 -9.52 24.13 -6.96
N VAL A 50 -8.22 24.00 -6.89
CA VAL A 50 -7.56 22.71 -7.03
C VAL A 50 -7.62 22.06 -5.65
N LEU A 51 -8.31 20.95 -5.55
CA LEU A 51 -8.19 20.09 -4.38
C LEU A 51 -6.94 19.23 -4.53
N GLU A 52 -6.02 19.42 -3.62
CA GLU A 52 -4.81 18.62 -3.50
C GLU A 52 -4.95 17.60 -2.38
N ILE A 53 -4.83 16.32 -2.70
CA ILE A 53 -4.90 15.21 -1.75
C ILE A 53 -3.51 14.59 -1.66
N ASN A 54 -2.80 14.91 -0.60
CA ASN A 54 -1.44 14.42 -0.36
C ASN A 54 -1.43 13.09 0.38
N ASN A 55 -0.29 12.41 0.34
CA ASN A 55 0.00 11.18 1.08
C ASN A 55 -1.02 10.06 0.79
N VAL A 56 -1.45 9.93 -0.46
CA VAL A 56 -2.20 8.75 -0.93
C VAL A 56 -1.22 7.61 -1.09
N GLN A 57 -1.44 6.53 -0.36
CA GLN A 57 -0.49 5.41 -0.29
C GLN A 57 -0.94 4.24 -1.15
N ILE A 58 -0.10 3.84 -2.10
CA ILE A 58 -0.31 2.64 -2.91
C ILE A 58 0.62 1.54 -2.39
N ILE A 59 0.03 0.51 -1.83
CA ILE A 59 0.76 -0.64 -1.27
C ILE A 59 0.37 -1.94 -1.96
N ASP A 60 1.29 -2.89 -1.99
CA ASP A 60 1.06 -4.25 -2.44
C ASP A 60 1.90 -5.22 -1.60
N TYR A 61 1.62 -6.50 -1.73
CA TYR A 61 2.35 -7.54 -1.02
C TYR A 61 2.46 -8.82 -1.85
N PRO A 62 3.56 -9.57 -1.74
CA PRO A 62 3.66 -10.87 -2.38
C PRO A 62 2.64 -11.85 -1.80
N HIS A 63 1.83 -12.46 -2.66
CA HIS A 63 0.82 -13.45 -2.23
C HIS A 63 1.44 -14.77 -1.77
N TYR A 64 2.70 -14.99 -2.10
CA TYR A 64 3.52 -16.11 -1.61
C TYR A 64 5.00 -15.77 -1.69
N PHE A 65 5.81 -16.53 -0.95
CA PHE A 65 7.27 -16.52 -1.08
C PHE A 65 7.84 -17.94 -0.86
N THR A 66 9.09 -18.13 -1.26
CA THR A 66 9.73 -19.44 -1.35
C THR A 66 11.06 -19.45 -0.60
N PRO A 67 11.05 -19.53 0.74
CA PRO A 67 12.28 -19.46 1.54
C PRO A 67 13.09 -20.77 1.44
N ASN A 68 13.83 -20.92 0.35
CA ASN A 68 14.65 -22.09 0.04
C ASN A 68 16.16 -21.78 0.02
N GLY A 69 16.56 -20.51 0.18
CA GLY A 69 17.95 -20.07 0.24
C GLY A 69 18.61 -19.92 -1.14
N ASP A 70 17.83 -19.81 -2.21
CA ASP A 70 18.35 -19.61 -3.57
C ASP A 70 18.58 -18.13 -3.93
N GLY A 71 18.22 -17.20 -3.04
CA GLY A 71 18.33 -15.75 -3.22
C GLY A 71 17.13 -15.12 -3.93
N ILE A 72 16.11 -15.91 -4.29
CA ILE A 72 14.92 -15.43 -5.00
C ILE A 72 13.67 -15.68 -4.15
N HIS A 73 12.96 -14.63 -3.79
CA HIS A 73 11.74 -14.71 -2.95
C HIS A 73 11.95 -15.44 -1.61
N ASP A 74 13.14 -15.35 -1.03
CA ASP A 74 13.50 -15.99 0.24
C ASP A 74 12.89 -15.28 1.46
N THR A 75 12.50 -14.01 1.30
CA THR A 75 11.87 -13.22 2.35
C THR A 75 10.57 -12.56 1.86
N TRP A 76 9.68 -12.29 2.80
CA TRP A 76 8.41 -11.63 2.54
C TRP A 76 8.36 -10.26 3.24
N ASN A 77 7.95 -9.25 2.52
CA ASN A 77 7.67 -7.91 3.04
C ASN A 77 6.59 -7.21 2.19
N ILE A 78 6.01 -6.15 2.72
CA ILE A 78 5.08 -5.28 2.00
C ILE A 78 5.87 -4.32 1.10
N VAL A 79 5.32 -4.05 -0.07
CA VAL A 79 5.86 -3.11 -1.06
C VAL A 79 5.09 -1.80 -0.98
N GLY A 80 5.79 -0.67 -1.14
CA GLY A 80 5.18 0.65 -1.19
C GLY A 80 5.18 1.43 0.12
N LEU A 81 5.78 0.90 1.21
CA LEU A 81 5.89 1.59 2.50
C LEU A 81 7.32 2.00 2.86
N SER A 82 8.22 2.11 1.88
CA SER A 82 9.62 2.48 2.11
C SER A 82 9.79 3.90 2.68
N ASN A 83 8.82 4.78 2.43
CA ASN A 83 8.75 6.13 2.99
C ASN A 83 8.20 6.18 4.42
N GLN A 84 7.75 5.06 4.97
CA GLN A 84 7.16 4.95 6.31
C GLN A 84 7.93 3.94 7.18
N PRO A 85 9.15 4.26 7.65
CA PRO A 85 9.96 3.32 8.42
C PRO A 85 9.34 2.94 9.77
N THR A 86 8.37 3.70 10.24
CA THR A 86 7.61 3.43 11.48
C THR A 86 6.41 2.51 11.28
N ALA A 87 6.07 2.17 10.03
CA ALA A 87 5.01 1.21 9.75
C ALA A 87 5.37 -0.16 10.34
N LYS A 88 4.41 -0.73 11.09
CA LYS A 88 4.60 -2.01 11.77
C LYS A 88 3.78 -3.09 11.09
N ILE A 89 4.42 -4.18 10.79
CA ILE A 89 3.81 -5.34 10.15
C ILE A 89 3.88 -6.50 11.12
N TYR A 90 2.73 -7.08 11.43
CA TYR A 90 2.58 -8.22 12.33
C TYR A 90 2.16 -9.44 11.53
N ILE A 91 2.84 -10.56 11.73
CA ILE A 91 2.60 -11.83 11.03
C ILE A 91 2.06 -12.85 12.03
N PHE A 92 1.00 -13.55 11.64
CA PHE A 92 0.25 -14.48 12.47
C PHE A 92 0.08 -15.83 11.77
N ASP A 93 -0.05 -16.89 12.57
CA ASP A 93 -0.52 -18.19 12.10
C ASP A 93 -2.06 -18.22 11.94
N ARG A 94 -2.59 -19.34 11.44
CA ARG A 94 -4.04 -19.56 11.27
C ARG A 94 -4.86 -19.48 12.55
N TYR A 95 -4.23 -19.55 13.70
CA TYR A 95 -4.87 -19.48 15.02
C TYR A 95 -4.80 -18.09 15.64
N GLY A 96 -4.23 -17.11 14.92
CA GLY A 96 -4.04 -15.74 15.39
C GLY A 96 -2.86 -15.56 16.33
N LYS A 97 -1.97 -16.56 16.43
CA LYS A 97 -0.74 -16.44 17.21
C LYS A 97 0.26 -15.54 16.47
N LEU A 98 0.76 -14.51 17.15
CA LEU A 98 1.82 -13.65 16.61
C LEU A 98 3.11 -14.45 16.45
N LEU A 99 3.63 -14.47 15.24
CA LEU A 99 4.88 -15.15 14.87
C LEU A 99 6.05 -14.17 14.79
N LYS A 100 5.83 -13.02 14.15
CA LYS A 100 6.89 -12.03 13.90
C LYS A 100 6.30 -10.63 13.77
N GLN A 101 7.09 -9.65 14.19
CA GLN A 101 6.89 -8.25 13.83
C GLN A 101 8.07 -7.83 12.95
N ILE A 102 7.79 -7.23 11.79
CA ILE A 102 8.80 -6.72 10.87
C ILE A 102 8.58 -5.25 10.58
N SER A 103 9.61 -4.59 10.05
CA SER A 103 9.56 -3.22 9.55
C SER A 103 9.37 -3.22 8.03
N SER A 104 8.68 -2.23 7.51
CA SER A 104 8.52 -1.99 6.07
C SER A 104 9.84 -1.76 5.34
N THR A 105 10.87 -1.29 6.03
CA THR A 105 12.21 -0.99 5.49
C THR A 105 13.25 -2.07 5.80
N GLY A 106 12.86 -3.14 6.52
CA GLY A 106 13.76 -4.25 6.87
C GLY A 106 13.86 -5.32 5.79
N ASP A 107 14.66 -6.34 6.06
CA ASP A 107 14.92 -7.45 5.13
C ASP A 107 13.72 -8.38 4.92
N GLY A 108 12.65 -8.19 5.67
CA GLY A 108 11.45 -9.01 5.62
C GLY A 108 11.50 -10.23 6.54
N TRP A 109 10.53 -11.13 6.38
CA TRP A 109 10.41 -12.36 7.14
C TRP A 109 10.84 -13.56 6.32
N ASP A 110 11.69 -14.39 6.89
CA ASP A 110 12.27 -15.59 6.28
C ASP A 110 11.42 -16.86 6.43
N GLY A 111 10.22 -16.76 7.00
CA GLY A 111 9.34 -17.91 7.22
C GLY A 111 9.76 -18.81 8.38
N SER A 112 10.54 -18.31 9.33
CA SER A 112 10.93 -19.01 10.53
C SER A 112 10.25 -18.47 11.80
N TYR A 113 10.14 -19.32 12.82
CA TYR A 113 9.71 -18.95 14.16
C TYR A 113 10.59 -19.66 15.20
N ASN A 114 11.20 -18.91 16.11
CA ASN A 114 12.15 -19.42 17.10
C ASN A 114 13.30 -20.23 16.47
N GLY A 115 13.80 -19.80 15.30
CA GLY A 115 14.88 -20.46 14.59
C GLY A 115 14.49 -21.75 13.84
N GLN A 116 13.20 -22.08 13.81
CA GLN A 116 12.68 -23.24 13.08
C GLN A 116 11.87 -22.80 11.86
N PRO A 117 12.10 -23.40 10.68
CA PRO A 117 11.30 -23.10 9.49
C PRO A 117 9.86 -23.56 9.71
N LEU A 118 8.94 -22.68 9.32
CA LEU A 118 7.51 -22.97 9.40
C LEU A 118 7.02 -23.70 8.15
N PRO A 119 5.92 -24.47 8.25
CA PRO A 119 5.40 -25.29 7.16
C PRO A 119 4.85 -24.45 5.99
N SER A 120 4.78 -25.06 4.80
CA SER A 120 4.10 -24.51 3.63
C SER A 120 2.60 -24.49 3.89
N THR A 121 2.08 -23.30 4.17
CA THR A 121 0.65 -23.02 4.43
C THR A 121 0.41 -21.52 4.35
N ASP A 122 -0.82 -21.09 4.58
CA ASP A 122 -1.18 -19.69 4.65
C ASP A 122 -0.86 -19.08 6.02
N TYR A 123 -0.43 -17.83 5.96
CA TYR A 123 -0.16 -16.95 7.10
C TYR A 123 -0.89 -15.63 6.91
N TRP A 124 -1.23 -14.98 7.99
CA TRP A 124 -1.96 -13.71 7.99
C TRP A 124 -1.05 -12.58 8.45
N PHE A 125 -1.33 -11.40 7.97
CA PHE A 125 -0.64 -10.21 8.44
C PHE A 125 -1.59 -9.04 8.69
N SER A 126 -1.14 -8.14 9.54
CA SER A 126 -1.72 -6.83 9.77
C SER A 126 -0.61 -5.79 9.63
N VAL A 127 -0.86 -4.74 8.88
CA VAL A 127 0.04 -3.59 8.78
C VAL A 127 -0.66 -2.32 9.23
N GLN A 128 0.03 -1.55 10.06
CA GLN A 128 -0.38 -0.21 10.48
C GLN A 128 0.51 0.81 9.78
N TYR A 129 -0.08 1.72 9.04
CA TYR A 129 0.60 2.75 8.27
C TYR A 129 -0.21 4.06 8.28
N LEU A 130 0.41 5.14 7.81
CA LEU A 130 -0.24 6.43 7.66
C LEU A 130 -0.66 6.66 6.21
N GLU A 131 -1.88 7.13 6.02
CA GLU A 131 -2.38 7.65 4.75
C GLU A 131 -3.13 8.95 5.01
N GLN A 132 -2.77 10.02 4.32
CA GLN A 132 -3.32 11.36 4.56
C GLN A 132 -3.23 11.78 6.05
N ASN A 133 -2.11 11.45 6.71
CA ASN A 133 -1.87 11.65 8.14
C ASN A 133 -2.86 10.95 9.09
N VAL A 134 -3.63 9.99 8.59
CA VAL A 134 -4.54 9.15 9.37
C VAL A 134 -3.94 7.75 9.47
N SER A 135 -3.93 7.19 10.68
CA SER A 135 -3.51 5.81 10.89
C SER A 135 -4.52 4.85 10.27
N LYS A 136 -4.05 3.98 9.40
CA LYS A 136 -4.84 2.92 8.76
C LYS A 136 -4.28 1.55 9.09
N GLU A 137 -5.15 0.55 9.07
CA GLU A 137 -4.79 -0.85 9.20
C GLU A 137 -5.28 -1.63 7.98
N PHE A 138 -4.41 -2.45 7.43
CA PHE A 138 -4.73 -3.38 6.35
C PHE A 138 -4.38 -4.81 6.79
N LYS A 139 -5.25 -5.76 6.49
CA LYS A 139 -5.10 -7.18 6.83
C LYS A 139 -5.32 -8.04 5.61
N ALA A 140 -4.47 -9.02 5.42
CA ALA A 140 -4.63 -10.02 4.37
C ALA A 140 -3.84 -11.29 4.72
N HIS A 141 -3.72 -12.21 3.77
CA HIS A 141 -2.97 -13.44 3.93
C HIS A 141 -2.02 -13.67 2.75
N PHE A 142 -1.00 -14.46 2.98
CA PHE A 142 -0.01 -14.92 2.00
C PHE A 142 0.43 -16.33 2.32
N ALA A 143 1.11 -17.00 1.41
CA ALA A 143 1.52 -18.39 1.58
C ALA A 143 3.04 -18.56 1.62
N ILE A 144 3.53 -19.50 2.43
CA ILE A 144 4.87 -20.09 2.27
C ILE A 144 4.74 -21.28 1.31
N LYS A 145 5.62 -21.31 0.31
CA LYS A 145 5.80 -22.45 -0.60
C LYS A 145 7.26 -22.93 -0.50
N ARG A 146 7.46 -24.21 -0.26
CA ARG A 146 8.78 -24.87 -0.19
C ARG A 146 8.80 -26.05 -1.13
#